data_e2d0a8a628d616ce7cad34b9eedf700b
#
_entry.id   e2d0a8a628d616ce7cad34b9eedf700b
#
_cell.length_a   1.000
_cell.length_b   1.000
_cell.length_c   1.000
_cell.angle_alpha   90.00
_cell.angle_beta   90.00
_cell.angle_gamma   90.00
#
_symmetry.space_group_name_H-M   'P 1'
#
loop_
_entity.id
_entity.type
_entity.pdbx_description
1 polymer ?
#
loop_
_entity_poly.entity_id
_entity_poly.type
_entity_poly.pdbx_seq_one_letter_code
_entity_poly.pdbx_strand_id
1 'polypeptide(L)'
;MSYSPNLLKILGTEIASAVLKKHSPEQRLFQDIVLQAFEDALTTQGTKEDSYLKKDAHDWFLDRNKSFEYVCWNSGFDPEIIHEKYKRLLKEGRVTFTELQQSWVKYRGLYKDYRAANNSKDRKSIMDKIMKVKVK
;
A
#
# COMPACT_ATOMS: atom_id res chain seq x y z
N MET A 1 -17.93 3.99 1.83
CA MET A 1 -17.03 2.88 2.14
C MET A 1 -16.41 2.41 0.86
N SER A 2 -15.10 2.35 0.82
CA SER A 2 -14.37 2.10 -0.42
C SER A 2 -13.75 0.70 -0.50
N TYR A 3 -13.98 -0.16 0.45
CA TYR A 3 -13.45 -1.52 0.43
C TYR A 3 -14.50 -2.53 -0.09
N SER A 4 -14.02 -3.63 -0.69
CA SER A 4 -14.88 -4.67 -1.23
C SER A 4 -15.44 -5.57 -0.11
N PRO A 5 -16.61 -6.22 -0.33
CA PRO A 5 -17.18 -7.15 0.67
C PRO A 5 -16.28 -8.33 1.00
N ASN A 6 -15.41 -8.74 0.07
CA ASN A 6 -14.51 -9.87 0.29
C ASN A 6 -13.34 -9.52 1.21
N LEU A 7 -13.04 -8.24 1.39
CA LEU A 7 -11.90 -7.81 2.20
C LEU A 7 -11.97 -8.35 3.61
N LEU A 8 -13.14 -8.24 4.26
CA LEU A 8 -13.31 -8.70 5.63
C LEU A 8 -13.08 -10.21 5.76
N LYS A 9 -13.43 -10.99 4.76
CA LYS A 9 -13.14 -12.43 4.75
C LYS A 9 -11.63 -12.69 4.69
N ILE A 10 -10.92 -11.94 3.87
CA ILE A 10 -9.47 -12.06 3.71
C ILE A 10 -8.76 -11.67 5.01
N LEU A 11 -9.24 -10.62 5.68
CA LEU A 11 -8.63 -10.13 6.91
C LEU A 11 -8.89 -11.03 8.12
N GLY A 12 -9.95 -11.82 8.08
CA GLY A 12 -10.25 -12.79 9.13
C GLY A 12 -11.17 -12.28 10.21
N THR A 13 -11.61 -13.21 11.05
CA THR A 13 -12.65 -12.98 12.04
C THR A 13 -12.30 -11.91 13.07
N GLU A 14 -11.06 -11.88 13.53
CA GLU A 14 -10.62 -10.94 14.56
C GLU A 14 -10.76 -9.48 14.08
N ILE A 15 -10.24 -9.18 12.91
CA ILE A 15 -10.32 -7.82 12.35
C ILE A 15 -11.76 -7.50 11.93
N ALA A 16 -12.44 -8.45 11.29
CA ALA A 16 -13.81 -8.27 10.86
C ALA A 16 -14.74 -7.99 12.04
N SER A 17 -14.59 -8.70 13.15
CA SER A 17 -15.38 -8.46 14.35
C SER A 17 -15.17 -7.06 14.91
N ALA A 18 -13.94 -6.58 14.92
CA ALA A 18 -13.62 -5.24 15.38
C ALA A 18 -14.27 -4.18 14.48
N VAL A 19 -14.28 -4.39 13.17
CA VAL A 19 -14.90 -3.45 12.21
C VAL A 19 -16.41 -3.42 12.35
N LEU A 20 -17.03 -4.56 12.62
CA LEU A 20 -18.48 -4.67 12.69
C LEU A 20 -19.08 -4.16 14.00
N LYS A 21 -18.26 -3.87 15.01
CA LYS A 21 -18.73 -3.26 16.25
C LYS A 21 -19.14 -1.81 16.00
N LYS A 22 -19.95 -1.29 16.94
CA LYS A 22 -20.38 0.11 16.90
C LYS A 22 -19.21 1.01 17.32
N HIS A 23 -18.93 2.03 16.52
CA HIS A 23 -17.79 2.95 16.74
C HIS A 23 -18.23 4.39 16.58
N SER A 24 -17.43 5.31 17.15
CA SER A 24 -17.58 6.73 16.89
C SER A 24 -17.26 7.05 15.43
N PRO A 25 -17.76 8.17 14.89
CA PRO A 25 -17.41 8.58 13.52
C PRO A 25 -15.91 8.72 13.31
N GLU A 26 -15.19 9.23 14.29
CA GLU A 26 -13.72 9.40 14.20
C GLU A 26 -13.01 8.06 14.13
N GLN A 27 -13.39 7.12 14.98
CA GLN A 27 -12.81 5.78 14.96
C GLN A 27 -13.08 5.08 13.63
N ARG A 28 -14.30 5.20 13.10
CA ARG A 28 -14.66 4.63 11.82
C ARG A 28 -13.83 5.21 10.68
N LEU A 29 -13.55 6.52 10.74
CA LEU A 29 -12.72 7.16 9.73
C LEU A 29 -11.30 6.54 9.71
N PHE A 30 -10.70 6.34 10.88
CA PHE A 30 -9.39 5.71 10.96
C PHE A 30 -9.42 4.25 10.50
N GLN A 31 -10.48 3.51 10.82
CA GLN A 31 -10.67 2.15 10.32
C GLN A 31 -10.72 2.11 8.80
N ASP A 32 -11.42 3.07 8.19
CA ASP A 32 -11.51 3.14 6.73
C ASP A 32 -10.14 3.37 6.09
N ILE A 33 -9.25 4.12 6.74
CA ILE A 33 -7.87 4.31 6.25
C ILE A 33 -7.14 2.96 6.22
N VAL A 34 -7.22 2.17 7.29
CA VAL A 34 -6.57 0.86 7.36
C VAL A 34 -7.15 -0.09 6.30
N LEU A 35 -8.47 -0.13 6.19
CA LEU A 35 -9.15 -1.00 5.23
C LEU A 35 -8.83 -0.61 3.79
N GLN A 36 -8.77 0.68 3.50
CA GLN A 36 -8.38 1.16 2.17
C GLN A 36 -6.94 0.76 1.85
N ALA A 37 -6.03 0.84 2.83
CA ALA A 37 -4.65 0.43 2.64
C ALA A 37 -4.57 -1.07 2.29
N PHE A 38 -5.34 -1.92 2.95
CA PHE A 38 -5.41 -3.34 2.59
C PHE A 38 -5.95 -3.53 1.17
N GLU A 39 -7.00 -2.81 0.82
CA GLU A 39 -7.60 -2.88 -0.52
C GLU A 39 -6.57 -2.49 -1.58
N ASP A 40 -5.84 -1.40 -1.35
CA ASP A 40 -4.79 -0.93 -2.26
C ASP A 40 -3.67 -1.97 -2.40
N ALA A 41 -3.27 -2.60 -1.30
CA ALA A 41 -2.20 -3.59 -1.32
C ALA A 41 -2.61 -4.90 -2.02
N LEU A 42 -3.89 -5.23 -2.00
CA LEU A 42 -4.41 -6.47 -2.59
C LEU A 42 -4.78 -6.35 -4.06
N THR A 43 -4.85 -5.14 -4.61
CA THR A 43 -5.31 -4.93 -5.99
C THR A 43 -4.38 -5.57 -7.02
N THR A 44 -4.96 -6.11 -8.08
CA THR A 44 -4.23 -6.61 -9.24
C THR A 44 -4.35 -5.68 -10.45
N GLN A 45 -5.02 -4.53 -10.27
CA GLN A 45 -5.21 -3.56 -11.33
C GLN A 45 -3.87 -2.95 -11.76
N GLY A 46 -3.70 -2.80 -13.07
CA GLY A 46 -2.43 -2.38 -13.65
C GLY A 46 -2.32 -0.90 -13.99
N THR A 47 -3.24 -0.07 -13.52
CA THR A 47 -3.14 1.36 -13.78
C THR A 47 -1.96 1.98 -13.02
N LYS A 48 -1.49 3.11 -13.51
CA LYS A 48 -0.43 3.88 -12.85
C LYS A 48 -0.81 4.21 -11.41
N GLU A 49 -2.03 4.76 -11.22
CA GLU A 49 -2.49 5.19 -9.90
C GLU A 49 -2.62 4.01 -8.94
N ASP A 50 -3.24 2.91 -9.37
CA ASP A 50 -3.39 1.72 -8.53
C ASP A 50 -2.05 1.14 -8.14
N SER A 51 -1.09 1.13 -9.05
CA SER A 51 0.26 0.61 -8.80
C SER A 51 1.00 1.46 -7.75
N TYR A 52 0.86 2.77 -7.83
CA TYR A 52 1.49 3.70 -6.88
C TYR A 52 0.85 3.57 -5.50
N LEU A 53 -0.49 3.54 -5.43
CA LEU A 53 -1.21 3.36 -4.17
C LEU A 53 -0.85 2.03 -3.52
N LYS A 54 -0.73 0.98 -4.33
CA LYS A 54 -0.34 -0.34 -3.84
C LYS A 54 1.05 -0.32 -3.20
N LYS A 55 2.01 0.30 -3.85
CA LYS A 55 3.38 0.40 -3.33
C LYS A 55 3.41 1.23 -2.05
N ASP A 56 2.68 2.33 -2.01
CA ASP A 56 2.61 3.20 -0.84
C ASP A 56 1.97 2.46 0.35
N ALA A 57 0.89 1.71 0.11
CA ALA A 57 0.25 0.90 1.15
C ALA A 57 1.20 -0.20 1.65
N HIS A 58 1.87 -0.87 0.73
CA HIS A 58 2.84 -1.92 1.06
C HIS A 58 3.94 -1.39 1.98
N ASP A 59 4.53 -0.27 1.63
CA ASP A 59 5.58 0.36 2.43
C ASP A 59 5.05 0.81 3.79
N TRP A 60 3.84 1.37 3.82
CA TRP A 60 3.21 1.84 5.05
C TRP A 60 3.02 0.71 6.07
N PHE A 61 2.55 -0.46 5.61
CA PHE A 61 2.41 -1.62 6.49
C PHE A 61 3.76 -2.13 7.00
N LEU A 62 4.77 -2.16 6.15
CA LEU A 62 6.06 -2.75 6.51
C LEU A 62 6.93 -1.82 7.34
N ASP A 63 6.89 -0.52 7.07
CA ASP A 63 7.74 0.45 7.77
C ASP A 63 7.30 0.69 9.21
N ARG A 64 6.03 0.51 9.52
CA ARG A 64 5.48 0.71 10.86
C ARG A 64 5.94 2.02 11.49
N ASN A 65 5.87 3.10 10.71
CA ASN A 65 6.24 4.42 11.19
C ASN A 65 5.18 5.01 12.13
N LYS A 66 5.39 6.24 12.59
CA LYS A 66 4.46 6.91 13.51
C LYS A 66 3.06 7.03 12.93
N SER A 67 2.95 7.25 11.63
CA SER A 67 1.64 7.33 10.95
C SER A 67 0.87 6.01 11.07
N PHE A 68 1.53 4.88 10.80
CA PHE A 68 0.93 3.56 10.93
C PHE A 68 0.42 3.31 12.34
N GLU A 69 1.29 3.55 13.34
CA GLU A 69 0.94 3.34 14.74
C GLU A 69 -0.24 4.24 15.17
N TYR A 70 -0.19 5.51 14.80
CA TYR A 70 -1.23 6.48 15.11
C TYR A 70 -2.58 6.06 14.54
N VAL A 71 -2.61 5.68 13.27
CA VAL A 71 -3.85 5.29 12.60
C VAL A 71 -4.43 4.00 13.22
N CYS A 72 -3.58 3.01 13.48
CA CYS A 72 -4.05 1.75 14.07
C CYS A 72 -4.66 1.97 15.46
N TRP A 73 -3.95 2.71 16.34
CA TRP A 73 -4.46 2.97 17.69
C TRP A 73 -5.78 3.74 17.65
N ASN A 74 -5.92 4.72 16.77
CA ASN A 74 -7.17 5.49 16.66
C ASN A 74 -8.31 4.70 15.99
N SER A 75 -7.97 3.62 15.28
CA SER A 75 -8.95 2.69 14.72
C SER A 75 -9.50 1.70 15.75
N GLY A 76 -8.82 1.57 16.88
CA GLY A 76 -9.10 0.49 17.83
C GLY A 76 -8.44 -0.83 17.45
N PHE A 77 -7.50 -0.81 16.51
CA PHE A 77 -6.73 -1.99 16.12
C PHE A 77 -5.36 -1.98 16.83
N ASP A 78 -4.91 -3.16 17.25
CA ASP A 78 -3.54 -3.32 17.72
C ASP A 78 -2.62 -3.28 16.50
N PRO A 79 -1.65 -2.34 16.44
CA PRO A 79 -0.72 -2.28 15.30
C PRO A 79 0.02 -3.58 15.05
N GLU A 80 0.35 -4.32 16.10
CA GLU A 80 1.03 -5.60 15.97
C GLU A 80 0.16 -6.62 15.22
N ILE A 81 -1.12 -6.68 15.54
CA ILE A 81 -2.05 -7.59 14.87
C ILE A 81 -2.18 -7.23 13.39
N ILE A 82 -2.31 -5.95 13.08
CA ILE A 82 -2.42 -5.48 11.70
C ILE A 82 -1.13 -5.80 10.92
N HIS A 83 0.02 -5.51 11.51
CA HIS A 83 1.32 -5.78 10.88
C HIS A 83 1.51 -7.28 10.61
N GLU A 84 1.22 -8.12 11.60
CA GLU A 84 1.31 -9.57 11.46
C GLU A 84 0.36 -10.10 10.38
N LYS A 85 -0.85 -9.55 10.31
CA LYS A 85 -1.81 -9.93 9.27
C LYS A 85 -1.27 -9.60 7.89
N TYR A 86 -0.69 -8.42 7.72
CA TYR A 86 -0.13 -8.03 6.42
C TYR A 86 1.02 -8.95 6.01
N LYS A 87 1.93 -9.26 6.95
CA LYS A 87 3.03 -10.18 6.70
C LYS A 87 2.52 -11.57 6.31
N ARG A 88 1.45 -12.03 6.93
CA ARG A 88 0.83 -13.31 6.59
C ARG A 88 0.27 -13.30 5.17
N LEU A 89 -0.38 -12.21 4.77
CA LEU A 89 -0.91 -12.07 3.40
C LEU A 89 0.22 -12.11 2.37
N LEU A 90 1.35 -11.49 2.67
CA LEU A 90 2.54 -11.58 1.82
C LEU A 90 3.03 -13.02 1.69
N LYS A 91 3.15 -13.71 2.82
CA LYS A 91 3.63 -15.09 2.87
C LYS A 91 2.70 -16.04 2.10
N GLU A 92 1.39 -15.80 2.16
CA GLU A 92 0.39 -16.60 1.46
C GLU A 92 0.29 -16.29 -0.03
N GLY A 93 1.06 -15.32 -0.51
CA GLY A 93 1.03 -14.93 -1.93
C GLY A 93 -0.18 -14.09 -2.33
N ARG A 94 -0.90 -13.51 -1.38
CA ARG A 94 -2.05 -12.67 -1.67
C ARG A 94 -1.67 -11.25 -2.07
N VAL A 95 -0.50 -10.80 -1.66
CA VAL A 95 0.05 -9.52 -2.07
C VAL A 95 1.24 -9.77 -2.97
N THR A 96 1.05 -9.60 -4.27
CA THR A 96 2.10 -9.75 -5.28
C THR A 96 1.97 -8.61 -6.26
N PHE A 97 3.10 -8.15 -6.79
CA PHE A 97 3.09 -7.09 -7.81
C PHE A 97 3.20 -7.74 -9.20
N THR A 98 2.24 -7.44 -10.06
CA THR A 98 2.31 -7.89 -11.46
C THR A 98 3.45 -7.20 -12.18
N GLU A 99 3.84 -7.71 -13.34
CA GLU A 99 4.90 -7.07 -14.16
C GLU A 99 4.56 -5.61 -14.47
N LEU A 100 3.30 -5.35 -14.82
CA LEU A 100 2.85 -4.00 -15.14
C LEU A 100 2.94 -3.09 -13.92
N GLN A 101 2.49 -3.58 -12.75
CA GLN A 101 2.60 -2.83 -11.50
C GLN A 101 4.07 -2.54 -11.17
N GLN A 102 4.95 -3.53 -11.32
CA GLN A 102 6.38 -3.35 -11.09
C GLN A 102 6.98 -2.30 -12.02
N SER A 103 6.55 -2.28 -13.27
CA SER A 103 7.01 -1.29 -14.25
C SER A 103 6.65 0.13 -13.83
N TRP A 104 5.42 0.34 -13.36
CA TRP A 104 5.00 1.67 -12.88
C TRP A 104 5.78 2.10 -11.65
N VAL A 105 5.99 1.17 -10.69
CA VAL A 105 6.75 1.47 -9.46
C VAL A 105 8.20 1.84 -9.81
N LYS A 106 8.83 1.10 -10.72
CA LYS A 106 10.17 1.39 -11.19
C LYS A 106 10.25 2.75 -11.89
N TYR A 107 9.27 3.05 -12.73
CA TYR A 107 9.17 4.32 -13.43
C TYR A 107 9.12 5.49 -12.44
N ARG A 108 8.25 5.40 -11.43
CA ARG A 108 8.15 6.44 -10.39
C ARG A 108 9.46 6.62 -9.63
N GLY A 109 10.11 5.51 -9.27
CA GLY A 109 11.38 5.53 -8.55
C GLY A 109 12.47 6.22 -9.34
N LEU A 110 12.55 5.95 -10.65
CA LEU A 110 13.55 6.57 -11.52
C LEU A 110 13.31 8.08 -11.67
N TYR A 111 12.06 8.53 -11.77
CA TYR A 111 11.76 9.94 -11.81
C TYR A 111 12.10 10.65 -10.51
N LYS A 112 11.88 9.98 -9.38
CA LYS A 112 12.28 10.50 -8.07
C LYS A 112 13.79 10.70 -8.02
N ASP A 113 14.55 9.72 -8.49
CA ASP A 113 16.01 9.79 -8.57
C ASP A 113 16.46 10.91 -9.51
N TYR A 114 15.79 11.05 -10.65
CA TYR A 114 16.06 12.10 -11.61
C TYR A 114 15.92 13.49 -10.98
N ARG A 115 14.84 13.71 -10.23
CA ARG A 115 14.61 15.00 -9.56
C ARG A 115 15.62 15.26 -8.44
N ALA A 116 16.15 14.21 -7.82
CA ALA A 116 17.14 14.32 -6.74
C ALA A 116 18.57 14.42 -7.25
N ALA A 117 18.83 14.17 -8.54
CA ALA A 117 20.16 14.17 -9.11
C ALA A 117 20.78 15.57 -9.10
N ASN A 118 22.07 15.64 -8.73
CA ASN A 118 22.77 16.91 -8.50
C ASN A 118 23.45 17.50 -9.74
N ASN A 119 23.62 16.71 -10.81
CA ASN A 119 24.32 17.18 -12.00
C ASN A 119 23.67 16.62 -13.27
N SER A 120 24.02 17.22 -14.43
CA SER A 120 23.39 16.86 -15.69
C SER A 120 23.82 15.49 -16.21
N LYS A 121 25.01 15.02 -15.85
CA LYS A 121 25.49 13.69 -16.25
C LYS A 121 24.62 12.60 -15.61
N ASP A 122 24.35 12.72 -14.30
CA ASP A 122 23.52 11.77 -13.58
C ASP A 122 22.08 11.81 -14.08
N ARG A 123 21.54 13.00 -14.33
CA ARG A 123 20.20 13.16 -14.88
C ARG A 123 20.05 12.48 -16.23
N LYS A 124 21.05 12.62 -17.11
CA LYS A 124 21.02 12.00 -18.42
C LYS A 124 21.05 10.48 -18.31
N SER A 125 21.91 9.95 -17.43
CA SER A 125 21.99 8.51 -17.17
C SER A 125 20.64 7.95 -16.66
N ILE A 126 20.01 8.65 -15.72
CA ILE A 126 18.72 8.25 -15.17
C ILE A 126 17.63 8.34 -16.23
N MET A 127 17.64 9.41 -17.04
CA MET A 127 16.65 9.57 -18.11
C MET A 127 16.75 8.44 -19.12
N ASP A 128 17.96 7.98 -19.46
CA ASP A 128 18.14 6.84 -20.34
C ASP A 128 17.50 5.58 -19.78
N LYS A 129 17.57 5.39 -18.45
CA LYS A 129 16.91 4.26 -17.76
C LYS A 129 15.38 4.42 -17.82
N ILE A 130 14.88 5.62 -17.61
CA ILE A 130 13.44 5.91 -17.67
C ILE A 130 12.87 5.54 -19.05
N MET A 131 13.57 5.94 -20.10
CA MET A 131 13.15 5.67 -21.48
C MET A 131 13.13 4.19 -21.83
N LYS A 132 13.87 3.37 -21.09
CA LYS A 132 13.90 1.92 -21.28
C LYS A 132 12.78 1.18 -20.54
N VAL A 133 12.12 1.83 -19.59
CA VAL A 133 11.01 1.21 -18.87
C VAL A 133 9.79 1.20 -19.79
N LYS A 134 9.34 -0.01 -20.13
CA LYS A 134 8.14 -0.17 -20.96
C LYS A 134 6.94 -0.34 -20.04
N VAL A 135 6.11 0.67 -20.03
CA VAL A 135 4.85 0.62 -19.29
C VAL A 135 3.73 0.66 -20.32
N LYS A 136 2.92 -0.41 -20.34
CA LYS A 136 1.83 -0.54 -21.29
C LYS A 136 0.50 -0.21 -20.65
#